data_562b802b2157ad0ad7de044a0acde69c
#
_entry.id   562b802b2157ad0ad7de044a0acde69c
#
_cell.length_a   1.000
_cell.length_b   1.000
_cell.length_c   1.000
_cell.angle_alpha   90.00
_cell.angle_beta   90.00
_cell.angle_gamma   90.00
#
_symmetry.space_group_name_H-M   'P 1'
#
loop_
_entity.id
_entity.type
_entity.pdbx_description
1 polymer ?
#
loop_
_entity_poly.entity_id
_entity_poly.type
_entity_poly.pdbx_seq_one_letter_code
_entity_poly.pdbx_strand_id
1 'polypeptide(L)'
;MKKAYIMVVMFATLSLSTFSACGDTSTAPPPTVLNPDEDNSDGSDGGEGDETSEMTRIYDVVKKNQLAYIRSLQISSGAIKDNEQSNSRICPYFSNFAVMALLKNPVMENVEVVKKYITWYLNKLNRTNINPHTGQPEIIGSVYDYYGDTETTHGTYDSVDSYAATFLEIVMELAKLSEENKNWLQEKKDDISLVASAMINTIDTESFSIPTDFTSDDNDYLSIAKLDYPVKYLMDNCEVNMGLKAALWLKDNGLIDNAVDFSTFLAQNTASVKALYNGTVFRWNKGANGTGTPDLSKFYADAVCQLYPGLFQVIEPDSEIANKVYTQFNRNFGSWASGTTYDDYPWTIIAYAAATINDVTRVETYVKHIYSYNSKGQQKDRWYSCLLYTSPS
;
A
#
# COMPACT_ATOMS: atom_id res chain seq x y z
N MET A 1 -2.45 25.38 -19.53
CA MET A 1 -1.65 24.15 -19.54
C MET A 1 -2.55 23.05 -18.99
N LYS A 2 -2.97 22.11 -19.85
CA LYS A 2 -3.76 20.96 -19.41
C LYS A 2 -2.81 20.02 -18.67
N LYS A 3 -3.00 19.84 -17.36
CA LYS A 3 -2.29 18.81 -16.59
C LYS A 3 -2.76 17.45 -17.11
N ALA A 4 -1.85 16.68 -17.69
CA ALA A 4 -2.12 15.29 -18.03
C ALA A 4 -2.25 14.51 -16.72
N TYR A 5 -3.41 13.90 -16.48
CA TYR A 5 -3.63 13.03 -15.34
C TYR A 5 -2.95 11.68 -15.66
N ILE A 6 -1.86 11.42 -15.00
CA ILE A 6 -1.15 10.16 -15.11
C ILE A 6 -1.69 9.21 -14.06
N MET A 7 -2.26 8.11 -14.52
CA MET A 7 -2.72 7.03 -13.67
C MET A 7 -1.63 5.95 -13.56
N VAL A 8 -1.22 5.62 -12.36
CA VAL A 8 -0.22 4.57 -12.09
C VAL A 8 -0.88 3.36 -11.47
N VAL A 9 -0.54 2.21 -11.98
CA VAL A 9 -0.95 0.92 -11.44
C VAL A 9 0.16 0.39 -10.55
N MET A 10 -0.11 0.21 -9.28
CA MET A 10 0.83 -0.39 -8.34
C MET A 10 0.52 -1.86 -8.13
N PHE A 11 1.57 -2.66 -8.04
CA PHE A 11 1.50 -4.08 -7.75
C PHE A 11 2.32 -4.35 -6.48
N ALA A 12 1.74 -4.99 -5.51
CA ALA A 12 2.44 -5.47 -4.34
C ALA A 12 2.31 -6.99 -4.26
N THR A 13 3.43 -7.68 -4.08
CA THR A 13 3.40 -9.12 -3.90
C THR A 13 4.40 -9.58 -2.89
N LEU A 14 4.03 -10.54 -2.13
CA LEU A 14 4.94 -11.31 -1.32
C LEU A 14 4.93 -12.76 -1.79
N SER A 15 6.10 -13.27 -2.05
CA SER A 15 6.29 -14.71 -2.09
C SER A 15 7.18 -15.09 -0.93
N LEU A 16 6.85 -16.12 -0.23
CA LEU A 16 7.83 -17.14 0.09
C LEU A 16 7.15 -18.34 0.72
N SER A 17 7.18 -19.40 0.00
CA SER A 17 7.66 -20.65 0.59
C SER A 17 7.87 -21.61 -0.55
N THR A 18 9.10 -22.02 -0.71
CA THR A 18 9.44 -23.26 -1.40
C THR A 18 8.70 -24.41 -0.71
N PHE A 19 7.67 -24.94 -1.36
CA PHE A 19 7.21 -26.28 -1.12
C PHE A 19 6.98 -27.01 -2.43
N SER A 20 7.56 -28.19 -2.44
CA SER A 20 7.58 -29.22 -3.45
C SER A 20 6.20 -29.54 -4.03
N ALA A 21 6.21 -29.84 -5.30
CA ALA A 21 5.08 -30.26 -6.12
C ALA A 21 4.30 -31.43 -5.52
N CYS A 22 2.97 -31.32 -5.53
CA CYS A 22 2.07 -32.43 -5.84
C CYS A 22 0.91 -31.85 -6.62
N GLY A 23 0.73 -32.36 -7.83
CA GLY A 23 -0.32 -31.92 -8.72
C GLY A 23 -1.69 -32.36 -8.22
N ASP A 24 -2.68 -31.50 -8.48
CA ASP A 24 -4.00 -31.98 -8.87
C ASP A 24 -4.70 -30.91 -9.70
N THR A 25 -5.21 -31.35 -10.82
CA THR A 25 -5.92 -30.57 -11.83
C THR A 25 -7.35 -30.33 -11.39
N SER A 26 -7.70 -29.10 -11.08
CA SER A 26 -9.10 -28.66 -11.02
C SER A 26 -9.23 -27.41 -11.90
N THR A 27 -9.84 -27.59 -13.06
CA THR A 27 -10.11 -26.55 -14.04
C THR A 27 -11.35 -25.79 -13.65
N ALA A 28 -11.19 -24.59 -13.05
CA ALA A 28 -12.21 -23.57 -13.12
C ALA A 28 -12.00 -22.75 -14.40
N PRO A 29 -13.07 -22.37 -15.14
CA PRO A 29 -12.89 -21.58 -16.34
C PRO A 29 -12.36 -20.19 -15.98
N PRO A 30 -11.39 -19.66 -16.76
CA PRO A 30 -10.90 -18.30 -16.56
C PRO A 30 -12.02 -17.29 -16.81
N PRO A 31 -12.01 -16.12 -16.13
CA PRO A 31 -12.94 -15.04 -16.43
C PRO A 31 -12.78 -14.63 -17.88
N THR A 32 -13.90 -14.46 -18.56
CA THR A 32 -13.98 -14.12 -19.98
C THR A 32 -13.30 -12.78 -20.24
N VAL A 33 -12.13 -12.83 -20.85
CA VAL A 33 -11.45 -11.64 -21.38
C VAL A 33 -12.23 -11.17 -22.58
N LEU A 34 -12.79 -9.97 -22.54
CA LEU A 34 -13.41 -9.35 -23.69
C LEU A 34 -12.33 -9.02 -24.73
N ASN A 35 -12.42 -9.60 -25.90
CA ASN A 35 -11.53 -9.36 -27.02
C ASN A 35 -11.75 -7.94 -27.56
N PRO A 36 -10.69 -7.12 -27.76
CA PRO A 36 -10.85 -5.75 -28.27
C PRO A 36 -11.01 -5.61 -29.79
N ASP A 37 -11.16 -6.69 -30.55
CA ASP A 37 -11.08 -6.67 -32.02
C ASP A 37 -12.45 -6.68 -32.71
N GLU A 38 -13.38 -5.82 -32.32
CA GLU A 38 -14.52 -5.48 -33.18
C GLU A 38 -14.82 -3.99 -33.08
N ASP A 39 -14.02 -3.16 -33.72
CA ASP A 39 -14.50 -1.93 -34.36
C ASP A 39 -13.50 -1.47 -35.44
N ASN A 40 -13.80 -1.85 -36.67
CA ASN A 40 -13.15 -1.32 -37.85
C ASN A 40 -13.82 -0.01 -38.24
N SER A 41 -13.16 1.12 -38.01
CA SER A 41 -13.39 2.33 -38.80
C SER A 41 -12.05 2.93 -39.19
N ASP A 42 -11.76 2.77 -40.48
CA ASP A 42 -10.68 3.34 -41.26
C ASP A 42 -10.78 4.87 -41.25
N GLY A 43 -9.67 5.57 -40.95
CA GLY A 43 -9.58 7.02 -40.97
C GLY A 43 -8.19 7.51 -40.58
N SER A 44 -7.28 7.50 -41.56
CA SER A 44 -5.95 8.11 -41.45
C SER A 44 -6.03 9.61 -41.29
N ASP A 45 -5.58 10.12 -40.13
CA ASP A 45 -5.00 11.47 -40.04
C ASP A 45 -3.92 11.48 -38.98
N GLY A 46 -2.66 11.68 -39.40
CA GLY A 46 -1.48 11.61 -38.56
C GLY A 46 -1.26 12.94 -37.83
N GLY A 47 -1.32 12.92 -36.51
CA GLY A 47 -1.01 14.04 -35.64
C GLY A 47 -0.91 13.63 -34.20
N GLU A 48 -0.24 14.43 -33.36
CA GLU A 48 -0.06 14.25 -31.92
C GLU A 48 -1.35 13.88 -31.13
N GLY A 49 -2.53 14.03 -31.73
CA GLY A 49 -3.82 13.64 -31.19
C GLY A 49 -4.02 12.12 -31.07
N ASP A 50 -3.35 11.33 -31.89
CA ASP A 50 -3.53 9.87 -31.97
C ASP A 50 -2.75 9.16 -30.85
N GLU A 51 -1.52 9.56 -30.54
CA GLU A 51 -0.74 8.98 -29.44
C GLU A 51 -1.38 9.21 -28.06
N THR A 52 -1.96 10.40 -27.83
CA THR A 52 -2.64 10.72 -26.58
C THR A 52 -3.92 9.88 -26.42
N SER A 53 -4.64 9.62 -27.51
CA SER A 53 -5.83 8.77 -27.50
C SER A 53 -5.48 7.29 -27.25
N GLU A 54 -4.39 6.81 -27.83
CA GLU A 54 -3.90 5.45 -27.62
C GLU A 54 -3.45 5.22 -26.17
N MET A 55 -2.69 6.14 -25.56
CA MET A 55 -2.28 6.03 -24.17
C MET A 55 -3.47 6.03 -23.22
N THR A 56 -4.46 6.88 -23.46
CA THR A 56 -5.70 6.89 -22.67
C THR A 56 -6.40 5.53 -22.72
N ARG A 57 -6.52 4.94 -23.91
CA ARG A 57 -7.11 3.60 -24.09
C ARG A 57 -6.31 2.52 -23.35
N ILE A 58 -4.99 2.56 -23.40
CA ILE A 58 -4.09 1.63 -22.68
C ILE A 58 -4.32 1.76 -21.17
N TYR A 59 -4.35 2.97 -20.63
CA TYR A 59 -4.63 3.22 -19.23
C TYR A 59 -5.98 2.65 -18.79
N ASP A 60 -7.03 2.90 -19.58
CA ASP A 60 -8.38 2.44 -19.26
C ASP A 60 -8.48 0.93 -19.25
N VAL A 61 -7.84 0.23 -20.20
CA VAL A 61 -7.80 -1.23 -20.23
C VAL A 61 -7.03 -1.80 -19.03
N VAL A 62 -5.85 -1.27 -18.74
CA VAL A 62 -5.05 -1.72 -17.60
C VAL A 62 -5.83 -1.50 -16.30
N LYS A 63 -6.38 -0.31 -16.09
CA LYS A 63 -7.20 0.04 -14.94
C LYS A 63 -8.38 -0.91 -14.77
N LYS A 64 -9.18 -1.09 -15.81
CA LYS A 64 -10.36 -1.96 -15.80
C LYS A 64 -10.00 -3.39 -15.39
N ASN A 65 -8.96 -3.95 -16.02
CA ASN A 65 -8.55 -5.32 -15.77
C ASN A 65 -8.01 -5.50 -14.34
N GLN A 66 -7.21 -4.57 -13.86
CA GLN A 66 -6.63 -4.63 -12.52
C GLN A 66 -7.69 -4.48 -11.42
N LEU A 67 -8.64 -3.54 -11.57
CA LEU A 67 -9.74 -3.41 -10.61
C LEU A 67 -10.64 -4.65 -10.60
N ALA A 68 -10.91 -5.25 -11.78
CA ALA A 68 -11.66 -6.50 -11.86
C ALA A 68 -10.93 -7.65 -11.16
N TYR A 69 -9.60 -7.73 -11.33
CA TYR A 69 -8.77 -8.74 -10.66
C TYR A 69 -8.82 -8.58 -9.13
N ILE A 70 -8.62 -7.37 -8.60
CA ILE A 70 -8.71 -7.10 -7.16
C ILE A 70 -10.07 -7.56 -6.61
N ARG A 71 -11.17 -7.22 -7.30
CA ARG A 71 -12.52 -7.65 -6.87
C ARG A 71 -12.66 -9.17 -6.85
N SER A 72 -12.04 -9.87 -7.82
CA SER A 72 -12.10 -11.34 -7.88
C SER A 72 -11.35 -12.05 -6.74
N LEU A 73 -10.44 -11.35 -6.07
CA LEU A 73 -9.70 -11.87 -4.91
C LEU A 73 -10.49 -11.77 -3.60
N GLN A 74 -11.62 -11.03 -3.59
CA GLN A 74 -12.44 -10.91 -2.39
C GLN A 74 -13.25 -12.19 -2.16
N ILE A 75 -13.07 -12.81 -1.00
CA ILE A 75 -13.87 -13.96 -0.56
C ILE A 75 -15.16 -13.51 0.15
N SER A 76 -16.05 -14.47 0.42
CA SER A 76 -17.40 -14.20 0.95
C SER A 76 -17.43 -13.46 2.28
N SER A 77 -16.39 -13.59 3.11
CA SER A 77 -16.25 -12.87 4.39
C SER A 77 -15.95 -11.38 4.21
N GLY A 78 -15.45 -10.97 3.05
CA GLY A 78 -14.95 -9.63 2.77
C GLY A 78 -13.42 -9.52 2.73
N ALA A 79 -12.69 -10.55 3.17
CA ALA A 79 -11.24 -10.59 3.05
C ALA A 79 -10.79 -10.57 1.58
N ILE A 80 -9.61 -9.99 1.32
CA ILE A 80 -8.99 -9.98 -0.01
C ILE A 80 -7.70 -10.79 0.08
N LYS A 81 -7.60 -11.84 -0.73
CA LYS A 81 -6.42 -12.72 -0.80
C LYS A 81 -5.32 -12.07 -1.64
N ASP A 82 -4.06 -12.45 -1.39
CA ASP A 82 -2.92 -11.98 -2.18
C ASP A 82 -2.96 -12.51 -3.63
N ASN A 83 -3.60 -13.67 -3.85
CA ASN A 83 -3.81 -14.28 -5.17
C ASN A 83 -5.01 -15.24 -5.16
N GLU A 84 -5.32 -15.85 -6.32
CA GLU A 84 -6.48 -16.74 -6.51
C GLU A 84 -6.32 -18.14 -5.91
N GLN A 85 -5.16 -18.52 -5.40
CA GLN A 85 -4.95 -19.84 -4.81
C GLN A 85 -5.83 -20.04 -3.57
N SER A 86 -6.33 -21.27 -3.37
CA SER A 86 -7.23 -21.58 -2.26
C SER A 86 -6.61 -21.36 -0.87
N ASN A 87 -5.28 -21.56 -0.75
CA ASN A 87 -4.51 -21.37 0.47
C ASN A 87 -3.74 -20.04 0.51
N SER A 88 -4.05 -19.10 -0.39
CA SER A 88 -3.37 -17.82 -0.47
C SER A 88 -3.42 -17.08 0.86
N ARG A 89 -2.37 -16.33 1.15
CA ARG A 89 -2.31 -15.41 2.29
C ARG A 89 -3.34 -14.29 2.11
N ILE A 90 -3.88 -13.84 3.22
CA ILE A 90 -4.65 -12.62 3.39
C ILE A 90 -3.80 -11.73 4.29
N CYS A 91 -3.01 -10.87 3.69
CA CYS A 91 -2.16 -9.93 4.40
C CYS A 91 -2.85 -8.57 4.44
N PRO A 92 -3.25 -8.05 5.62
CA PRO A 92 -3.93 -6.76 5.73
C PRO A 92 -3.18 -5.62 5.04
N TYR A 93 -1.85 -5.61 5.08
CA TYR A 93 -1.04 -4.61 4.40
C TYR A 93 -1.32 -4.55 2.89
N PHE A 94 -1.19 -5.69 2.19
CA PHE A 94 -1.42 -5.75 0.75
C PHE A 94 -2.89 -5.57 0.39
N SER A 95 -3.79 -6.11 1.20
CA SER A 95 -5.23 -5.91 1.04
C SER A 95 -5.60 -4.43 1.17
N ASN A 96 -5.00 -3.69 2.11
CA ASN A 96 -5.22 -2.26 2.29
C ASN A 96 -4.84 -1.49 1.02
N PHE A 97 -3.68 -1.75 0.43
CA PHE A 97 -3.28 -1.11 -0.81
C PHE A 97 -4.21 -1.46 -1.99
N ALA A 98 -4.65 -2.72 -2.09
CA ALA A 98 -5.62 -3.12 -3.10
C ALA A 98 -6.95 -2.36 -2.95
N VAL A 99 -7.42 -2.16 -1.72
CA VAL A 99 -8.65 -1.43 -1.40
C VAL A 99 -8.50 0.07 -1.68
N MET A 100 -7.35 0.67 -1.36
CA MET A 100 -7.06 2.06 -1.75
C MET A 100 -7.15 2.25 -3.27
N ALA A 101 -6.69 1.26 -4.04
CA ALA A 101 -6.81 1.30 -5.50
C ALA A 101 -8.27 1.30 -5.98
N LEU A 102 -9.15 0.51 -5.34
CA LEU A 102 -10.59 0.52 -5.65
C LEU A 102 -11.21 1.90 -5.39
N LEU A 103 -10.79 2.58 -4.32
CA LEU A 103 -11.28 3.92 -3.98
C LEU A 103 -10.86 5.01 -4.97
N LYS A 104 -9.77 4.80 -5.75
CA LYS A 104 -9.40 5.73 -6.84
C LYS A 104 -10.32 5.62 -8.07
N ASN A 105 -11.21 4.64 -8.09
CA ASN A 105 -12.31 4.54 -9.07
C ASN A 105 -13.62 4.16 -8.33
N PRO A 106 -14.26 5.08 -7.60
CA PRO A 106 -15.29 4.79 -6.61
C PRO A 106 -16.66 4.54 -7.26
N VAL A 107 -16.73 3.63 -8.25
CA VAL A 107 -18.01 3.11 -8.72
C VAL A 107 -18.65 2.24 -7.64
N MET A 108 -19.97 2.11 -7.66
CA MET A 108 -20.74 1.42 -6.62
C MET A 108 -20.20 0.01 -6.34
N GLU A 109 -19.85 -0.76 -7.36
CA GLU A 109 -19.29 -2.09 -7.21
C GLU A 109 -17.98 -2.10 -6.40
N ASN A 110 -17.09 -1.14 -6.64
CA ASN A 110 -15.84 -1.01 -5.89
C ASN A 110 -16.11 -0.58 -4.44
N VAL A 111 -17.01 0.37 -4.22
CA VAL A 111 -17.39 0.84 -2.88
C VAL A 111 -17.95 -0.30 -2.02
N GLU A 112 -18.76 -1.18 -2.60
CA GLU A 112 -19.29 -2.37 -1.91
C GLU A 112 -18.18 -3.35 -1.50
N VAL A 113 -17.19 -3.58 -2.36
CA VAL A 113 -16.00 -4.39 -2.02
C VAL A 113 -15.24 -3.77 -0.86
N VAL A 114 -15.03 -2.44 -0.89
CA VAL A 114 -14.35 -1.69 0.18
C VAL A 114 -15.11 -1.81 1.51
N LYS A 115 -16.43 -1.62 1.51
CA LYS A 115 -17.25 -1.74 2.72
C LYS A 115 -17.19 -3.15 3.33
N LYS A 116 -17.23 -4.20 2.49
CA LYS A 116 -17.07 -5.59 2.96
C LYS A 116 -15.70 -5.81 3.57
N TYR A 117 -14.64 -5.29 2.95
CA TYR A 117 -13.28 -5.40 3.48
C TYR A 117 -13.12 -4.66 4.82
N ILE A 118 -13.60 -3.43 4.92
CA ILE A 118 -13.58 -2.67 6.19
C ILE A 118 -14.32 -3.46 7.29
N THR A 119 -15.48 -4.01 6.98
CA THR A 119 -16.24 -4.84 7.94
C THR A 119 -15.43 -6.05 8.37
N TRP A 120 -14.78 -6.74 7.43
CA TRP A 120 -13.92 -7.88 7.72
C TRP A 120 -12.77 -7.47 8.64
N TYR A 121 -12.03 -6.40 8.29
CA TYR A 121 -10.87 -5.93 9.06
C TYR A 121 -11.26 -5.60 10.51
N LEU A 122 -12.33 -4.85 10.72
CA LEU A 122 -12.82 -4.47 12.04
C LEU A 122 -13.29 -5.69 12.87
N ASN A 123 -13.85 -6.71 12.24
CA ASN A 123 -14.21 -7.97 12.89
C ASN A 123 -13.00 -8.83 13.30
N LYS A 124 -11.83 -8.57 12.71
CA LYS A 124 -10.57 -9.29 13.00
C LYS A 124 -9.67 -8.59 14.00
N LEU A 125 -10.09 -7.44 14.53
CA LEU A 125 -9.32 -6.71 15.53
C LEU A 125 -9.02 -7.55 16.76
N ASN A 126 -7.76 -7.61 17.13
CA ASN A 126 -7.35 -8.17 18.40
C ASN A 126 -7.83 -7.28 19.55
N ARG A 127 -8.53 -7.87 20.50
CA ARG A 127 -9.19 -7.15 21.62
C ARG A 127 -8.51 -7.38 22.96
N THR A 128 -7.41 -8.10 22.96
CA THR A 128 -6.67 -8.47 24.17
C THR A 128 -5.22 -8.01 24.07
N ASN A 129 -4.58 -7.78 25.21
CA ASN A 129 -3.15 -7.43 25.27
C ASN A 129 -2.24 -8.66 25.31
N ILE A 130 -2.81 -9.84 25.12
CA ILE A 130 -2.09 -11.11 24.99
C ILE A 130 -2.58 -11.79 23.71
N ASN A 131 -1.65 -12.17 22.87
CA ASN A 131 -1.90 -12.92 21.67
C ASN A 131 -2.43 -14.33 22.02
N PRO A 132 -3.67 -14.69 21.64
CA PRO A 132 -4.26 -15.97 22.02
C PRO A 132 -3.63 -17.17 21.35
N HIS A 133 -2.83 -16.98 20.29
CA HIS A 133 -2.16 -18.05 19.56
C HIS A 133 -0.74 -18.31 20.07
N THR A 134 -0.04 -17.25 20.50
CA THR A 134 1.38 -17.35 20.90
C THR A 134 1.59 -17.17 22.41
N GLY A 135 0.62 -16.57 23.12
CA GLY A 135 0.75 -16.20 24.53
C GLY A 135 1.66 -15.00 24.80
N GLN A 136 2.14 -14.33 23.75
CA GLN A 136 3.01 -13.17 23.87
C GLN A 136 2.20 -11.85 24.05
N PRO A 137 2.83 -10.78 24.55
CA PRO A 137 2.21 -9.45 24.57
C PRO A 137 1.74 -9.02 23.18
N GLU A 138 0.60 -8.32 23.15
CA GLU A 138 -0.06 -7.90 21.91
C GLU A 138 -0.56 -6.47 21.99
N ILE A 139 -0.58 -5.77 20.84
CA ILE A 139 -1.19 -4.45 20.73
C ILE A 139 -2.67 -4.63 20.42
N ILE A 140 -3.53 -4.12 21.31
CA ILE A 140 -4.97 -4.12 21.12
C ILE A 140 -5.31 -3.27 19.89
N GLY A 141 -6.14 -3.80 18.98
CA GLY A 141 -6.49 -3.18 17.69
C GLY A 141 -5.60 -3.61 16.53
N SER A 142 -4.60 -4.47 16.75
CA SER A 142 -3.86 -5.13 15.68
C SER A 142 -4.73 -6.16 14.93
N VAL A 143 -4.29 -6.55 13.73
CA VAL A 143 -4.92 -7.60 12.91
C VAL A 143 -3.83 -8.56 12.44
N TYR A 144 -4.09 -9.87 12.55
CA TYR A 144 -3.18 -10.91 12.10
C TYR A 144 -3.24 -11.14 10.59
N ASP A 145 -2.24 -11.84 10.06
CA ASP A 145 -2.33 -12.49 8.77
C ASP A 145 -3.22 -13.73 8.84
N TYR A 146 -3.95 -13.96 7.78
CA TYR A 146 -4.82 -15.12 7.61
C TYR A 146 -4.45 -15.89 6.33
N TYR A 147 -4.96 -17.11 6.20
CA TYR A 147 -4.67 -17.99 5.07
C TYR A 147 -5.92 -18.70 4.59
N GLY A 148 -6.10 -18.71 3.28
CA GLY A 148 -7.14 -19.46 2.60
C GLY A 148 -8.56 -18.95 2.84
N ASP A 149 -9.50 -19.60 2.20
CA ASP A 149 -10.93 -19.25 2.28
C ASP A 149 -11.53 -19.55 3.68
N THR A 150 -10.84 -20.36 4.50
CA THR A 150 -11.20 -20.66 5.89
C THR A 150 -10.60 -19.69 6.90
N GLU A 151 -9.78 -18.77 6.45
CA GLU A 151 -9.16 -17.72 7.27
C GLU A 151 -8.44 -18.26 8.51
N THR A 152 -7.60 -19.27 8.32
CA THR A 152 -6.76 -19.76 9.42
C THR A 152 -5.65 -18.76 9.73
N THR A 153 -5.25 -18.64 11.00
CA THR A 153 -4.14 -17.77 11.41
C THR A 153 -3.22 -18.45 12.39
N HIS A 154 -1.95 -18.05 12.38
CA HIS A 154 -0.96 -18.45 13.38
C HIS A 154 -0.78 -17.37 14.46
N GLY A 155 -1.56 -16.30 14.43
CA GLY A 155 -1.42 -15.16 15.33
C GLY A 155 -0.18 -14.33 15.04
N THR A 156 0.23 -14.24 13.78
CA THR A 156 1.40 -13.49 13.33
C THR A 156 0.99 -12.41 12.32
N TYR A 157 1.79 -11.37 12.22
CA TYR A 157 1.71 -10.28 11.27
C TYR A 157 3.12 -9.74 11.00
N ASP A 158 3.27 -8.99 9.93
CA ASP A 158 4.53 -8.35 9.60
C ASP A 158 4.73 -7.09 10.44
N SER A 159 3.78 -6.18 10.41
CA SER A 159 3.82 -4.93 11.18
C SER A 159 2.43 -4.55 11.71
N VAL A 160 2.37 -3.85 12.84
CA VAL A 160 1.13 -3.27 13.39
C VAL A 160 0.93 -1.86 12.88
N ASP A 161 2.00 -1.08 12.86
CA ASP A 161 1.99 0.34 12.51
C ASP A 161 1.49 0.59 11.08
N SER A 162 2.11 -0.05 10.08
CA SER A 162 1.72 0.09 8.66
C SER A 162 0.33 -0.49 8.37
N TYR A 163 -0.07 -1.60 9.02
CA TYR A 163 -1.41 -2.16 8.83
C TYR A 163 -2.49 -1.18 9.32
N ALA A 164 -2.30 -0.61 10.51
CA ALA A 164 -3.24 0.34 11.08
C ALA A 164 -3.25 1.67 10.28
N ALA A 165 -2.08 2.19 9.93
CA ALA A 165 -1.94 3.45 9.20
C ALA A 165 -2.62 3.41 7.82
N THR A 166 -2.34 2.37 7.03
CA THR A 166 -2.92 2.19 5.70
C THR A 166 -4.43 1.91 5.76
N PHE A 167 -4.92 1.24 6.81
CA PHE A 167 -6.35 1.06 7.02
C PHE A 167 -7.08 2.38 7.33
N LEU A 168 -6.49 3.25 8.15
CA LEU A 168 -7.07 4.58 8.46
C LEU A 168 -7.18 5.46 7.21
N GLU A 169 -6.23 5.37 6.29
CA GLU A 169 -6.30 6.03 4.99
C GLU A 169 -7.52 5.57 4.17
N ILE A 170 -7.78 4.25 4.13
CA ILE A 170 -8.98 3.70 3.46
C ILE A 170 -10.26 4.26 4.08
N VAL A 171 -10.35 4.30 5.41
CA VAL A 171 -11.54 4.80 6.11
C VAL A 171 -11.77 6.27 5.79
N MET A 172 -10.71 7.09 5.78
CA MET A 172 -10.79 8.51 5.43
C MET A 172 -11.23 8.70 3.98
N GLU A 173 -10.61 8.00 3.04
CA GLU A 173 -10.94 8.13 1.60
C GLU A 173 -12.38 7.68 1.33
N LEU A 174 -12.86 6.59 1.95
CA LEU A 174 -14.26 6.19 1.84
C LEU A 174 -15.22 7.24 2.41
N ALA A 175 -14.89 7.82 3.58
CA ALA A 175 -15.72 8.85 4.21
C ALA A 175 -15.85 10.11 3.33
N LYS A 176 -14.79 10.49 2.64
CA LYS A 176 -14.78 11.65 1.74
C LYS A 176 -15.69 11.51 0.51
N LEU A 177 -16.04 10.27 0.12
CA LEU A 177 -16.84 10.05 -1.09
C LEU A 177 -18.30 10.52 -0.94
N SER A 178 -18.91 10.35 0.24
CA SER A 178 -20.29 10.78 0.48
C SER A 178 -20.67 10.81 1.96
N GLU A 179 -21.68 11.60 2.31
CA GLU A 179 -22.25 11.59 3.65
C GLU A 179 -22.86 10.23 4.03
N GLU A 180 -23.39 9.46 3.07
CA GLU A 180 -23.88 8.10 3.31
C GLU A 180 -22.75 7.19 3.81
N ASN A 181 -21.58 7.22 3.18
CA ASN A 181 -20.43 6.46 3.60
C ASN A 181 -19.91 6.93 4.97
N LYS A 182 -19.89 8.23 5.20
CA LYS A 182 -19.52 8.81 6.49
C LYS A 182 -20.45 8.33 7.61
N ASN A 183 -21.76 8.34 7.39
CA ASN A 183 -22.74 7.84 8.35
C ASN A 183 -22.59 6.33 8.60
N TRP A 184 -22.32 5.55 7.57
CA TRP A 184 -22.07 4.13 7.71
C TRP A 184 -20.78 3.83 8.51
N LEU A 185 -19.74 4.65 8.38
CA LEU A 185 -18.51 4.57 9.18
C LEU A 185 -18.73 5.04 10.60
N GLN A 186 -19.65 5.98 10.84
CA GLN A 186 -19.99 6.45 12.18
C GLN A 186 -20.48 5.33 13.12
N GLU A 187 -21.18 4.33 12.55
CA GLU A 187 -21.60 3.13 13.28
C GLU A 187 -20.44 2.23 13.74
N LYS A 188 -19.24 2.45 13.20
CA LYS A 188 -18.02 1.68 13.46
C LYS A 188 -16.95 2.50 14.17
N LYS A 189 -17.31 3.67 14.66
CA LYS A 189 -16.42 4.66 15.28
C LYS A 189 -15.53 4.07 16.36
N ASP A 190 -16.07 3.23 17.26
CA ASP A 190 -15.32 2.64 18.36
C ASP A 190 -14.19 1.73 17.85
N ASP A 191 -14.47 0.92 16.86
CA ASP A 191 -13.49 0.02 16.25
C ASP A 191 -12.44 0.79 15.43
N ILE A 192 -12.84 1.83 14.70
CA ILE A 192 -11.93 2.73 14.00
C ILE A 192 -11.01 3.44 15.01
N SER A 193 -11.55 3.88 16.15
CA SER A 193 -10.77 4.48 17.23
C SER A 193 -9.77 3.50 17.82
N LEU A 194 -10.12 2.21 17.89
CA LEU A 194 -9.22 1.16 18.36
C LEU A 194 -8.04 0.95 17.38
N VAL A 195 -8.27 0.97 16.06
CA VAL A 195 -7.20 0.90 15.06
C VAL A 195 -6.28 2.12 15.17
N ALA A 196 -6.85 3.32 15.35
CA ALA A 196 -6.04 4.52 15.55
C ALA A 196 -5.19 4.42 16.84
N SER A 197 -5.73 3.85 17.91
CA SER A 197 -4.97 3.58 19.13
C SER A 197 -3.87 2.54 18.91
N ALA A 198 -4.11 1.51 18.10
CA ALA A 198 -3.07 0.52 17.76
C ALA A 198 -1.88 1.19 17.06
N MET A 199 -2.12 2.06 16.08
CA MET A 199 -1.06 2.84 15.42
C MET A 199 -0.28 3.71 16.43
N ILE A 200 -0.98 4.44 17.29
CA ILE A 200 -0.32 5.31 18.31
C ILE A 200 0.51 4.48 19.28
N ASN A 201 0.06 3.29 19.65
CA ASN A 201 0.76 2.41 20.58
C ASN A 201 2.00 1.72 19.94
N THR A 202 2.35 2.03 18.71
CA THR A 202 3.64 1.67 18.12
C THR A 202 4.64 2.83 18.11
N ILE A 203 4.20 4.06 18.42
CA ILE A 203 5.02 5.26 18.28
C ILE A 203 5.82 5.50 19.57
N ASP A 204 7.14 5.64 19.43
CA ASP A 204 8.08 5.88 20.51
C ASP A 204 7.90 7.28 21.12
N THR A 205 7.33 7.32 22.33
CA THR A 205 7.09 8.52 23.12
C THR A 205 7.33 8.23 24.60
N GLU A 206 7.45 9.26 25.44
CA GLU A 206 7.57 9.12 26.90
C GLU A 206 6.46 8.26 27.53
N SER A 207 5.30 8.16 26.89
CA SER A 207 4.15 7.38 27.35
C SER A 207 4.18 5.92 26.91
N PHE A 208 5.06 5.54 26.02
CA PHE A 208 5.17 4.21 25.48
C PHE A 208 6.60 3.69 25.58
N SER A 209 6.85 2.76 26.49
CA SER A 209 8.14 2.08 26.62
C SER A 209 8.28 1.01 25.55
N ILE A 210 9.14 1.26 24.59
CA ILE A 210 9.57 0.26 23.62
C ILE A 210 10.38 -0.83 24.36
N PRO A 211 10.24 -2.12 23.99
CA PRO A 211 11.12 -3.15 24.48
C PRO A 211 12.58 -2.83 24.13
N THR A 212 13.38 -2.52 25.15
CA THR A 212 14.70 -1.86 25.06
C THR A 212 15.82 -2.71 24.48
N ASP A 213 15.60 -4.02 24.27
CA ASP A 213 16.67 -4.93 23.81
C ASP A 213 17.03 -4.75 22.31
N PHE A 214 16.20 -4.05 21.54
CA PHE A 214 16.35 -3.94 20.09
C PHE A 214 16.56 -2.52 19.58
N THR A 215 16.07 -1.48 20.27
CA THR A 215 16.10 -0.11 19.81
C THR A 215 16.32 0.86 20.95
N SER A 216 16.76 2.06 20.63
CA SER A 216 16.82 3.13 21.59
C SER A 216 15.41 3.68 21.85
N ASP A 217 15.07 3.79 23.12
CA ASP A 217 13.91 4.54 23.61
C ASP A 217 14.33 6.03 23.62
N ASP A 218 14.16 6.69 22.45
CA ASP A 218 14.64 8.05 22.21
C ASP A 218 13.53 9.09 22.31
N ASN A 219 12.28 8.67 22.48
CA ASN A 219 11.07 9.51 22.43
C ASN A 219 11.02 10.32 21.10
N ASP A 220 11.36 9.67 20.00
CA ASP A 220 11.57 10.32 18.71
C ASP A 220 10.34 10.32 17.79
N TYR A 221 9.20 9.84 18.29
CA TYR A 221 7.95 9.76 17.53
C TYR A 221 8.03 8.94 16.23
N LEU A 222 9.03 8.08 16.09
CA LEU A 222 9.03 7.04 15.06
C LEU A 222 8.29 5.81 15.57
N SER A 223 7.55 5.15 14.69
CA SER A 223 6.87 3.89 15.01
C SER A 223 7.83 2.70 14.92
N ILE A 224 7.54 1.69 15.71
CA ILE A 224 8.14 0.35 15.59
C ILE A 224 7.20 -0.56 14.81
N ALA A 225 7.75 -1.49 14.03
CA ALA A 225 6.96 -2.45 13.26
C ALA A 225 6.02 -3.27 14.16
N LYS A 226 6.55 -3.85 15.24
CA LYS A 226 5.79 -4.65 16.24
C LYS A 226 6.59 -4.85 17.53
N LEU A 227 5.92 -5.35 18.58
CA LEU A 227 6.52 -5.48 19.91
C LEU A 227 7.69 -6.47 19.98
N ASP A 228 7.61 -7.58 19.28
CA ASP A 228 8.66 -8.61 19.24
C ASP A 228 9.74 -8.34 18.19
N TYR A 229 9.55 -7.30 17.38
CA TYR A 229 10.54 -6.80 16.42
C TYR A 229 10.45 -5.28 16.30
N PRO A 230 10.93 -4.54 17.32
CA PRO A 230 10.70 -3.09 17.46
C PRO A 230 11.67 -2.26 16.61
N VAL A 231 11.76 -2.54 15.32
CA VAL A 231 12.55 -1.78 14.36
C VAL A 231 11.72 -0.63 13.81
N LYS A 232 12.34 0.56 13.76
CA LYS A 232 11.74 1.77 13.19
C LYS A 232 12.16 1.90 11.72
N TYR A 233 11.34 1.35 10.82
CA TYR A 233 11.63 1.43 9.38
C TYR A 233 11.23 2.78 8.78
N LEU A 234 12.03 3.29 7.84
CA LEU A 234 11.69 4.50 7.09
C LEU A 234 10.38 4.35 6.31
N MET A 235 10.18 3.18 5.66
CA MET A 235 8.98 2.90 4.89
C MET A 235 7.74 2.97 5.76
N ASP A 236 7.72 2.18 6.84
CA ASP A 236 6.61 2.12 7.80
C ASP A 236 6.29 3.50 8.38
N ASN A 237 7.32 4.27 8.72
CA ASN A 237 7.14 5.62 9.26
C ASN A 237 6.61 6.64 8.25
N CYS A 238 6.84 6.46 6.95
CA CYS A 238 6.18 7.26 5.91
C CYS A 238 4.69 6.89 5.78
N GLU A 239 4.36 5.61 5.92
CA GLU A 239 2.97 5.13 5.92
C GLU A 239 2.24 5.56 7.19
N VAL A 240 2.89 5.50 8.36
CA VAL A 240 2.35 6.03 9.62
C VAL A 240 2.11 7.54 9.53
N ASN A 241 2.98 8.30 8.87
CA ASN A 241 2.73 9.72 8.62
C ASN A 241 1.44 9.95 7.82
N MET A 242 1.19 9.14 6.79
CA MET A 242 -0.08 9.15 6.05
C MET A 242 -1.25 8.77 6.97
N GLY A 243 -1.12 7.70 7.75
CA GLY A 243 -2.12 7.27 8.73
C GLY A 243 -2.43 8.31 9.81
N LEU A 244 -1.44 9.08 10.26
CA LEU A 244 -1.63 10.18 11.20
C LEU A 244 -2.40 11.35 10.57
N LYS A 245 -2.16 11.68 9.29
CA LYS A 245 -2.97 12.65 8.52
C LYS A 245 -4.42 12.18 8.44
N ALA A 246 -4.62 10.90 8.13
CA ALA A 246 -5.94 10.30 8.06
C ALA A 246 -6.64 10.31 9.44
N ALA A 247 -5.96 9.91 10.51
CA ALA A 247 -6.51 9.91 11.87
C ALA A 247 -6.91 11.31 12.35
N LEU A 248 -6.08 12.32 12.05
CA LEU A 248 -6.40 13.72 12.35
C LEU A 248 -7.70 14.14 11.65
N TRP A 249 -7.80 13.89 10.34
CA TRP A 249 -9.00 14.21 9.58
C TRP A 249 -10.23 13.45 10.08
N LEU A 250 -10.09 12.15 10.38
CA LEU A 250 -11.17 11.31 10.91
C LEU A 250 -11.67 11.82 12.28
N LYS A 251 -10.76 12.24 13.14
CA LYS A 251 -11.11 12.85 14.44
C LYS A 251 -11.86 14.16 14.26
N ASP A 252 -11.38 15.06 13.41
CA ASP A 252 -12.02 16.34 13.12
C ASP A 252 -13.42 16.17 12.50
N ASN A 253 -13.67 15.03 11.85
CA ASN A 253 -14.96 14.65 11.27
C ASN A 253 -15.81 13.74 12.18
N GLY A 254 -15.41 13.51 13.43
CA GLY A 254 -16.15 12.77 14.42
C GLY A 254 -16.15 11.25 14.24
N LEU A 255 -15.28 10.69 13.39
CA LEU A 255 -15.15 9.26 13.12
C LEU A 255 -14.12 8.54 13.99
N ILE A 256 -13.38 9.27 14.81
CA ILE A 256 -12.52 8.76 15.89
C ILE A 256 -12.88 9.47 17.19
N ASP A 257 -12.98 8.71 18.27
CA ASP A 257 -13.29 9.20 19.60
C ASP A 257 -12.21 8.75 20.60
N ASN A 258 -11.11 9.48 20.60
CA ASN A 258 -10.05 9.30 21.60
C ASN A 258 -9.41 10.65 21.96
N ALA A 259 -8.68 10.68 23.07
CA ALA A 259 -8.04 11.88 23.58
C ALA A 259 -6.70 12.22 22.90
N VAL A 260 -6.26 11.42 21.91
CA VAL A 260 -4.95 11.60 21.25
C VAL A 260 -4.90 12.91 20.49
N ASP A 261 -3.83 13.66 20.66
CA ASP A 261 -3.50 14.82 19.85
C ASP A 261 -2.72 14.40 18.60
N PHE A 262 -3.45 13.94 17.58
CA PHE A 262 -2.85 13.52 16.30
C PHE A 262 -2.06 14.61 15.60
N SER A 263 -2.33 15.90 15.86
CA SER A 263 -1.60 17.01 15.25
C SER A 263 -0.16 17.08 15.78
N THR A 264 0.04 16.88 17.07
CA THR A 264 1.36 16.77 17.69
C THR A 264 2.10 15.54 17.19
N PHE A 265 1.46 14.36 17.17
CA PHE A 265 2.08 13.14 16.64
C PHE A 265 2.52 13.30 15.18
N LEU A 266 1.67 13.87 14.34
CA LEU A 266 1.99 14.13 12.93
C LEU A 266 3.17 15.09 12.76
N ALA A 267 3.19 16.18 13.50
CA ALA A 267 4.27 17.17 13.42
C ALA A 267 5.61 16.57 13.86
N GLN A 268 5.63 15.83 14.96
CA GLN A 268 6.84 15.21 15.50
C GLN A 268 7.32 14.06 14.61
N ASN A 269 6.43 13.15 14.18
CA ASN A 269 6.78 12.08 13.24
C ASN A 269 7.35 12.65 11.93
N THR A 270 6.73 13.69 11.36
CA THR A 270 7.24 14.37 10.16
C THR A 270 8.66 14.90 10.38
N ALA A 271 8.91 15.54 11.52
CA ALA A 271 10.24 16.04 11.85
C ALA A 271 11.26 14.91 11.97
N SER A 272 10.88 13.81 12.62
CA SER A 272 11.75 12.65 12.84
C SER A 272 12.07 11.90 11.56
N VAL A 273 11.08 11.69 10.67
CA VAL A 273 11.33 11.10 9.35
C VAL A 273 12.28 11.98 8.52
N LYS A 274 12.08 13.31 8.53
CA LYS A 274 12.99 14.24 7.86
C LYS A 274 14.41 14.20 8.44
N ALA A 275 14.56 13.99 9.74
CA ALA A 275 15.86 13.88 10.41
C ALA A 275 16.62 12.58 10.06
N LEU A 276 15.97 11.58 9.46
CA LEU A 276 16.67 10.41 8.91
C LEU A 276 17.49 10.75 7.67
N TYR A 277 17.29 11.92 7.04
CA TYR A 277 18.07 12.37 5.90
C TYR A 277 19.42 12.93 6.35
N ASN A 278 20.52 12.34 5.87
CA ASN A 278 21.89 12.72 6.25
C ASN A 278 22.54 13.77 5.31
N GLY A 279 21.74 14.39 4.42
CA GLY A 279 22.22 15.31 3.38
C GLY A 279 22.46 14.65 2.01
N THR A 280 22.45 13.30 1.97
CA THR A 280 22.64 12.53 0.73
C THR A 280 21.55 11.50 0.53
N VAL A 281 21.23 10.72 1.55
CA VAL A 281 20.26 9.62 1.57
C VAL A 281 19.52 9.59 2.90
N PHE A 282 18.35 8.96 2.92
CA PHE A 282 17.67 8.63 4.16
C PHE A 282 18.24 7.33 4.76
N ARG A 283 18.38 7.27 6.07
CA ARG A 283 18.57 5.99 6.77
C ARG A 283 17.34 5.12 6.53
N TRP A 284 17.53 3.84 6.19
CA TRP A 284 16.40 2.95 5.91
C TRP A 284 15.72 2.41 7.19
N ASN A 285 16.43 2.46 8.33
CA ASN A 285 15.90 2.16 9.65
C ASN A 285 16.59 2.94 10.76
N LYS A 286 15.99 2.90 11.96
CA LYS A 286 16.58 3.30 13.22
C LYS A 286 16.30 2.23 14.27
N GLY A 287 17.28 1.89 15.12
CA GLY A 287 17.12 0.95 16.21
C GLY A 287 17.37 -0.53 15.89
N ALA A 288 17.59 -0.90 14.63
CA ALA A 288 18.09 -2.22 14.28
C ALA A 288 19.62 -2.29 14.45
N ASN A 289 20.15 -3.50 14.44
CA ASN A 289 21.59 -3.71 14.44
C ASN A 289 22.25 -2.99 13.24
N GLY A 290 23.07 -1.97 13.52
CA GLY A 290 23.78 -1.20 12.51
C GLY A 290 23.40 0.28 12.46
N THR A 291 23.97 1.01 11.49
CA THR A 291 23.83 2.46 11.37
C THR A 291 22.55 2.88 10.64
N GLY A 292 21.81 1.93 10.04
CA GLY A 292 20.71 2.22 9.13
C GLY A 292 21.13 2.94 7.84
N THR A 293 22.46 3.03 7.58
CA THR A 293 22.97 3.65 6.34
C THR A 293 22.71 2.72 5.16
N PRO A 294 22.03 3.19 4.10
CA PRO A 294 21.68 2.34 2.96
C PRO A 294 22.90 2.02 2.10
N ASP A 295 22.94 0.81 1.57
CA ASP A 295 23.79 0.40 0.44
C ASP A 295 22.95 0.50 -0.84
N LEU A 296 23.04 1.60 -1.56
CA LEU A 296 22.22 1.85 -2.75
C LEU A 296 22.51 0.92 -3.94
N SER A 297 23.44 -0.01 -3.82
CA SER A 297 23.59 -1.13 -4.77
C SER A 297 22.60 -2.26 -4.52
N LYS A 298 21.98 -2.28 -3.33
CA LYS A 298 20.90 -3.22 -2.95
C LYS A 298 19.55 -2.58 -3.19
N PHE A 299 18.65 -3.37 -3.78
CA PHE A 299 17.31 -2.87 -4.09
C PHE A 299 16.45 -2.72 -2.83
N TYR A 300 16.15 -3.84 -2.16
CA TYR A 300 15.34 -3.87 -0.94
C TYR A 300 16.25 -4.11 0.29
N ALA A 301 16.10 -3.38 1.37
CA ALA A 301 15.20 -2.24 1.58
C ALA A 301 15.89 -0.90 1.18
N ASP A 302 17.19 -0.94 0.93
CA ASP A 302 18.12 0.18 0.92
C ASP A 302 17.79 1.26 -0.11
N ALA A 303 17.62 0.86 -1.38
CA ALA A 303 17.41 1.83 -2.45
C ALA A 303 15.91 2.20 -2.61
N VAL A 304 14.99 1.24 -2.51
CA VAL A 304 13.56 1.50 -2.75
C VAL A 304 12.94 2.36 -1.65
N CYS A 305 13.37 2.21 -0.39
CA CYS A 305 12.86 3.03 0.71
C CYS A 305 13.13 4.53 0.53
N GLN A 306 14.15 4.91 -0.26
CA GLN A 306 14.49 6.30 -0.53
C GLN A 306 13.36 7.07 -1.23
N LEU A 307 12.45 6.36 -1.90
CA LEU A 307 11.32 6.95 -2.62
C LEU A 307 10.14 7.30 -1.70
N TYR A 308 10.03 6.64 -0.55
CA TYR A 308 8.86 6.71 0.33
C TYR A 308 8.59 8.10 0.93
N PRO A 309 9.59 8.87 1.38
CA PRO A 309 9.31 10.21 1.93
C PRO A 309 8.63 11.17 0.95
N GLY A 310 9.00 11.14 -0.32
CA GLY A 310 8.33 11.91 -1.38
C GLY A 310 6.98 11.30 -1.76
N LEU A 311 6.92 9.97 -1.90
CA LEU A 311 5.73 9.23 -2.27
C LEU A 311 4.56 9.45 -1.29
N PHE A 312 4.82 9.37 0.02
CA PHE A 312 3.83 9.57 1.09
C PHE A 312 3.74 11.03 1.56
N GLN A 313 4.37 11.96 0.81
CA GLN A 313 4.30 13.40 1.07
C GLN A 313 4.74 13.78 2.50
N VAL A 314 5.76 13.09 3.03
CA VAL A 314 6.48 13.54 4.24
C VAL A 314 7.40 14.71 3.89
N ILE A 315 7.94 14.68 2.68
CA ILE A 315 8.58 15.81 1.99
C ILE A 315 7.79 16.12 0.72
N GLU A 316 7.90 17.34 0.21
CA GLU A 316 7.25 17.69 -1.06
C GLU A 316 7.76 16.77 -2.18
N PRO A 317 6.83 16.15 -2.97
CA PRO A 317 7.21 15.19 -4.01
C PRO A 317 8.15 15.75 -5.08
N ASP A 318 8.05 17.05 -5.38
CA ASP A 318 8.88 17.78 -6.34
C ASP A 318 10.09 18.48 -5.71
N SER A 319 10.33 18.26 -4.40
CA SER A 319 11.48 18.86 -3.69
C SER A 319 12.81 18.41 -4.29
N GLU A 320 13.85 19.21 -4.05
CA GLU A 320 15.24 18.88 -4.44
C GLU A 320 15.67 17.52 -3.87
N ILE A 321 15.28 17.22 -2.62
CA ILE A 321 15.61 15.94 -1.96
C ILE A 321 14.91 14.78 -2.68
N ALA A 322 13.61 14.89 -2.94
CA ALA A 322 12.85 13.84 -3.61
C ALA A 322 13.42 13.57 -5.03
N ASN A 323 13.67 14.61 -5.80
CA ASN A 323 14.27 14.49 -7.14
C ASN A 323 15.69 13.88 -7.09
N LYS A 324 16.50 14.23 -6.09
CA LYS A 324 17.85 13.70 -5.92
C LYS A 324 17.83 12.20 -5.64
N VAL A 325 17.06 11.75 -4.67
CA VAL A 325 16.99 10.32 -4.31
C VAL A 325 16.35 9.50 -5.42
N TYR A 326 15.33 10.02 -6.11
CA TYR A 326 14.74 9.36 -7.28
C TYR A 326 15.74 9.22 -8.44
N THR A 327 16.51 10.28 -8.74
CA THR A 327 17.54 10.23 -9.77
C THR A 327 18.61 9.20 -9.42
N GLN A 328 19.00 9.14 -8.15
CA GLN A 328 20.00 8.19 -7.67
C GLN A 328 19.48 6.75 -7.73
N PHE A 329 18.22 6.52 -7.34
CA PHE A 329 17.56 5.23 -7.49
C PHE A 329 17.58 4.75 -8.96
N ASN A 330 17.17 5.60 -9.89
CA ASN A 330 17.10 5.26 -11.32
C ASN A 330 18.46 5.01 -11.97
N ARG A 331 19.57 5.50 -11.43
CA ARG A 331 20.91 5.16 -11.93
C ARG A 331 21.22 3.67 -11.76
N ASN A 332 20.76 3.06 -10.68
CA ASN A 332 21.04 1.67 -10.37
C ASN A 332 19.92 0.73 -10.84
N PHE A 333 18.68 1.19 -10.79
CA PHE A 333 17.48 0.36 -10.97
C PHE A 333 16.53 0.89 -12.04
N GLY A 334 16.97 1.78 -12.94
CA GLY A 334 16.10 2.47 -13.92
C GLY A 334 15.38 1.57 -14.92
N SER A 335 15.80 0.31 -15.11
CA SER A 335 15.12 -0.64 -16.01
C SER A 335 13.79 -1.17 -15.46
N TRP A 336 13.36 -0.80 -14.23
CA TRP A 336 12.05 -1.13 -13.70
C TRP A 336 10.92 -0.71 -14.66
N ALA A 337 11.07 0.44 -15.32
CA ALA A 337 10.08 0.97 -16.25
C ALA A 337 9.84 0.04 -17.45
N SER A 338 10.86 -0.74 -17.85
CA SER A 338 10.75 -1.77 -18.89
C SER A 338 10.36 -3.15 -18.34
N GLY A 339 9.96 -3.23 -17.08
CA GLY A 339 9.49 -4.46 -16.44
C GLY A 339 10.58 -5.32 -15.82
N THR A 340 11.81 -4.81 -15.66
CA THR A 340 12.84 -5.53 -14.90
C THR A 340 12.44 -5.62 -13.42
N THR A 341 12.45 -6.84 -12.89
CA THR A 341 12.21 -7.12 -11.49
C THR A 341 13.55 -7.26 -10.77
N TYR A 342 13.74 -6.53 -9.68
CA TYR A 342 14.98 -6.52 -8.88
C TYR A 342 14.83 -7.24 -7.55
N ASP A 343 13.67 -7.81 -7.29
CA ASP A 343 13.29 -8.60 -6.14
C ASP A 343 12.47 -9.80 -6.62
N ASP A 344 11.95 -10.59 -5.73
CA ASP A 344 11.10 -11.74 -6.07
C ASP A 344 9.82 -11.36 -6.81
N TYR A 345 9.44 -10.07 -6.77
CA TYR A 345 8.24 -9.50 -7.37
C TYR A 345 8.42 -8.07 -7.88
N PRO A 346 7.57 -7.59 -8.80
CA PRO A 346 7.64 -6.22 -9.30
C PRO A 346 7.13 -5.22 -8.26
N TRP A 347 7.94 -4.19 -7.99
CA TRP A 347 7.60 -3.09 -7.08
C TRP A 347 6.95 -1.93 -7.84
N THR A 348 5.65 -2.02 -8.06
CA THR A 348 4.91 -0.97 -8.80
C THR A 348 4.78 0.35 -8.05
N ILE A 349 5.03 0.36 -6.75
CA ILE A 349 5.16 1.59 -5.97
C ILE A 349 6.18 2.57 -6.57
N ILE A 350 7.17 2.06 -7.30
CA ILE A 350 8.15 2.88 -8.01
C ILE A 350 7.49 3.70 -9.12
N ALA A 351 6.54 3.10 -9.84
CA ALA A 351 5.79 3.81 -10.87
C ALA A 351 4.89 4.90 -10.26
N TYR A 352 4.35 4.66 -9.07
CA TYR A 352 3.65 5.70 -8.33
C TYR A 352 4.58 6.83 -7.91
N ALA A 353 5.76 6.52 -7.36
CA ALA A 353 6.76 7.53 -7.05
C ALA A 353 7.18 8.34 -8.30
N ALA A 354 7.33 7.67 -9.45
CA ALA A 354 7.60 8.34 -10.73
C ALA A 354 6.47 9.32 -11.12
N ALA A 355 5.21 8.92 -10.91
CA ALA A 355 4.07 9.77 -11.21
C ALA A 355 4.00 10.99 -10.29
N THR A 356 4.31 10.87 -9.00
CA THR A 356 4.28 11.99 -8.06
C THR A 356 5.28 13.09 -8.40
N ILE A 357 6.40 12.74 -9.05
CA ILE A 357 7.40 13.69 -9.56
C ILE A 357 7.23 14.02 -11.04
N ASN A 358 6.15 13.58 -11.67
CA ASN A 358 5.79 13.85 -13.06
C ASN A 358 6.78 13.26 -14.11
N ASP A 359 7.39 12.09 -13.82
CA ASP A 359 8.18 11.33 -14.79
C ASP A 359 7.25 10.53 -15.73
N VAL A 360 6.55 11.26 -16.60
CA VAL A 360 5.56 10.72 -17.55
C VAL A 360 6.14 9.59 -18.40
N THR A 361 7.37 9.79 -18.91
CA THR A 361 8.01 8.84 -19.83
C THR A 361 8.18 7.46 -19.22
N ARG A 362 8.67 7.39 -17.98
CA ARG A 362 8.84 6.09 -17.30
C ARG A 362 7.52 5.46 -16.91
N VAL A 363 6.56 6.27 -16.48
CA VAL A 363 5.21 5.80 -16.15
C VAL A 363 4.53 5.18 -17.38
N GLU A 364 4.52 5.88 -18.51
CA GLU A 364 3.94 5.35 -19.75
C GLU A 364 4.64 4.08 -20.24
N THR A 365 5.98 4.05 -20.17
CA THR A 365 6.76 2.86 -20.52
C THR A 365 6.34 1.67 -19.67
N TYR A 366 6.17 1.88 -18.36
CA TYR A 366 5.76 0.82 -17.43
C TYR A 366 4.31 0.38 -17.67
N VAL A 367 3.39 1.30 -17.91
CA VAL A 367 1.99 0.98 -18.21
C VAL A 367 1.88 0.22 -19.55
N LYS A 368 2.62 0.61 -20.58
CA LYS A 368 2.72 -0.15 -21.84
C LYS A 368 3.26 -1.57 -21.62
N HIS A 369 4.26 -1.71 -20.74
CA HIS A 369 4.77 -3.03 -20.35
C HIS A 369 3.66 -3.89 -19.72
N ILE A 370 2.92 -3.36 -18.72
CA ILE A 370 1.79 -4.06 -18.10
C ILE A 370 0.73 -4.41 -19.13
N TYR A 371 0.35 -3.46 -19.98
CA TYR A 371 -0.65 -3.66 -21.02
C TYR A 371 -0.29 -4.82 -21.95
N SER A 372 0.99 -4.98 -22.29
CA SER A 372 1.45 -6.06 -23.16
C SER A 372 1.17 -7.47 -22.60
N TYR A 373 1.06 -7.61 -21.29
CA TYR A 373 0.67 -8.87 -20.63
C TYR A 373 -0.85 -8.98 -20.48
N ASN A 374 -1.53 -7.90 -20.13
CA ASN A 374 -2.98 -7.88 -19.89
C ASN A 374 -3.78 -8.04 -21.20
N SER A 375 -3.34 -7.45 -22.30
CA SER A 375 -4.02 -7.53 -23.60
C SER A 375 -3.94 -8.91 -24.25
N LYS A 376 -2.96 -9.73 -23.87
CA LYS A 376 -2.72 -11.05 -24.45
C LYS A 376 -3.32 -12.21 -23.64
N GLY A 377 -4.07 -11.93 -22.57
CA GLY A 377 -4.60 -12.97 -21.70
C GLY A 377 -3.52 -13.78 -20.96
N GLN A 378 -2.28 -13.31 -21.01
CA GLN A 378 -1.14 -13.92 -20.34
C GLN A 378 -0.98 -13.25 -18.96
N GLN A 379 -1.91 -13.52 -18.06
CA GLN A 379 -1.59 -13.36 -16.64
C GLN A 379 -0.50 -14.39 -16.32
N LYS A 380 0.72 -13.92 -16.13
CA LYS A 380 1.73 -14.75 -15.50
C LYS A 380 1.39 -14.84 -14.02
N ASP A 381 1.61 -16.00 -13.43
CA ASP A 381 1.37 -16.42 -12.05
C ASP A 381 1.98 -15.52 -10.94
N ARG A 382 2.35 -14.29 -11.25
CA ARG A 382 3.07 -13.34 -10.38
C ARG A 382 2.41 -11.96 -10.25
N TRP A 383 1.19 -11.79 -10.71
CA TRP A 383 0.45 -10.53 -10.57
C TRP A 383 -0.54 -10.67 -9.41
N TYR A 384 -0.10 -10.28 -8.26
CA TYR A 384 -0.87 -10.26 -7.04
C TYR A 384 -1.38 -8.83 -6.84
N SER A 385 -2.40 -8.61 -6.05
CA SER A 385 -3.14 -7.38 -5.82
C SER A 385 -2.50 -6.09 -6.36
N CYS A 386 -3.21 -5.37 -7.21
CA CYS A 386 -2.72 -4.20 -7.90
C CYS A 386 -3.31 -2.93 -7.31
N LEU A 387 -2.46 -1.94 -7.12
CA LEU A 387 -2.85 -0.59 -6.72
C LEU A 387 -2.93 0.33 -7.92
N LEU A 388 -4.08 0.98 -8.07
CA LEU A 388 -4.27 2.06 -9.00
C LEU A 388 -4.23 3.38 -8.23
N TYR A 389 -3.15 4.12 -8.37
CA TYR A 389 -3.11 5.49 -7.90
C TYR A 389 -3.31 6.44 -9.06
N THR A 390 -4.26 7.35 -8.90
CA THR A 390 -4.34 8.54 -9.74
C THR A 390 -3.41 9.58 -9.14
N SER A 391 -2.67 10.28 -10.00
CA SER A 391 -1.94 11.48 -9.57
C SER A 391 -2.90 12.42 -8.84
N PRO A 392 -2.48 13.05 -7.74
CA PRO A 392 -3.29 14.06 -7.11
C PRO A 392 -3.63 15.16 -8.11
N SER A 393 -4.89 15.53 -8.15
CA SER A 393 -5.43 16.60 -8.99
C SER A 393 -4.93 17.96 -8.55
#